data_c2db9629f4b7d0f93b4a0eea36c9b29e
#
_entry.id   c2db9629f4b7d0f93b4a0eea36c9b29e
#
_cell.length_a   1.000
_cell.length_b   1.000
_cell.length_c   1.000
_cell.angle_alpha   90.00
_cell.angle_beta   90.00
_cell.angle_gamma   90.00
#
_symmetry.space_group_name_H-M   'P 1'
#
loop_
_entity.id
_entity.type
_entity.pdbx_description
1 polymer ?
#
loop_
_entity_poly.entity_id
_entity_poly.type
_entity_poly.pdbx_seq_one_letter_code
_entity_poly.pdbx_strand_id
1 'polypeptide(L)'
;MSYTPTPADKFTFGLWTVGWQARDPFGDPTREALDPVRTVNELAKRGAYGVTFHDDDLFPFNSDDATRQGHVDKFKKALAETGMKVPMATTNLFSHPVFKDGAFTSNNRDIRRFAIRKVMTNIELAVELGAHTYVCWGGREGAETDIGKDPVVALERMREAFNILGQFVIDKGYKIKFAMEPKPNEPRGDIFLPTIGHALAFINSLDHPELVGLNPEVGHEQMAGLNFVHGIGQALFHKKLFHIDLNGQHGPKYDQDLVFGHGDLKSAFFLVDLLDRYNYEGPKIGRAHV
;
A
#
# COMPACT_ATOMS: atom_id res chain seq x y z
N MET A 1 29.22 15.77 -3.05
CA MET A 1 27.79 15.43 -3.28
C MET A 1 27.05 15.79 -2.00
N SER A 2 25.90 16.46 -2.11
CA SER A 2 25.01 16.68 -0.96
C SER A 2 24.22 15.40 -0.70
N TYR A 3 24.17 14.94 0.54
CA TYR A 3 23.30 13.81 0.96
C TYR A 3 21.93 14.29 1.46
N THR A 4 21.60 15.57 1.26
CA THR A 4 20.32 16.13 1.64
C THR A 4 19.29 15.74 0.57
N PRO A 5 18.19 15.06 0.92
CA PRO A 5 17.15 14.69 -0.02
C PRO A 5 16.47 15.93 -0.62
N THR A 6 16.05 15.81 -1.85
CA THR A 6 15.34 16.82 -2.61
C THR A 6 14.08 16.23 -3.25
N PRO A 7 13.10 17.02 -3.67
CA PRO A 7 11.92 16.51 -4.40
C PRO A 7 12.27 15.73 -5.68
N ALA A 8 13.46 15.95 -6.27
CA ALA A 8 13.93 15.20 -7.44
C ALA A 8 14.18 13.72 -7.15
N ASP A 9 14.45 13.37 -5.90
CA ASP A 9 14.65 11.97 -5.45
C ASP A 9 13.33 11.19 -5.39
N LYS A 10 12.18 11.87 -5.52
CA LYS A 10 10.82 11.32 -5.53
C LYS A 10 10.48 10.45 -4.32
N PHE A 11 11.05 10.74 -3.14
CA PHE A 11 10.64 10.08 -1.92
C PHE A 11 9.28 10.56 -1.45
N THR A 12 8.40 9.62 -1.18
CA THR A 12 7.07 9.84 -0.61
C THR A 12 6.96 9.16 0.76
N PHE A 13 6.00 9.59 1.55
CA PHE A 13 5.79 9.05 2.90
C PHE A 13 4.32 8.70 3.09
N GLY A 14 4.05 7.51 3.61
CA GLY A 14 2.72 7.12 4.05
C GLY A 14 2.28 7.95 5.26
N LEU A 15 1.08 8.53 5.23
CA LEU A 15 0.55 9.24 6.39
C LEU A 15 0.46 8.31 7.60
N TRP A 16 0.14 7.03 7.38
CA TRP A 16 0.14 5.99 8.42
C TRP A 16 1.51 5.74 9.03
N THR A 17 2.58 5.90 8.26
CA THR A 17 3.95 5.67 8.72
C THR A 17 4.41 6.80 9.65
N VAL A 18 4.31 8.05 9.18
CA VAL A 18 4.71 9.21 9.99
C VAL A 18 3.70 9.53 11.09
N GLY A 19 2.48 9.04 10.96
CA GLY A 19 1.40 9.15 11.94
C GLY A 19 1.31 7.97 12.91
N TRP A 20 2.28 7.06 12.90
CA TRP A 20 2.25 5.87 13.75
C TRP A 20 2.13 6.22 15.23
N GLN A 21 1.07 5.72 15.86
CA GLN A 21 0.73 6.05 17.25
C GLN A 21 1.46 5.16 18.28
N ALA A 22 2.36 4.28 17.83
CA ALA A 22 3.10 3.33 18.67
C ALA A 22 2.16 2.52 19.57
N ARG A 23 1.30 1.74 18.95
CA ARG A 23 0.30 0.88 19.58
C ARG A 23 0.70 -0.57 19.40
N ASP A 24 0.65 -1.35 20.48
CA ASP A 24 0.72 -2.81 20.43
C ASP A 24 -0.66 -3.45 20.74
N PRO A 25 -0.80 -4.79 20.61
CA PRO A 25 -2.09 -5.46 20.87
C PRO A 25 -2.60 -5.35 22.31
N PHE A 26 -1.76 -4.97 23.27
CA PHE A 26 -2.04 -4.97 24.69
C PHE A 26 -2.09 -3.57 25.32
N GLY A 27 -1.69 -2.55 24.57
CA GLY A 27 -1.57 -1.19 25.06
C GLY A 27 -2.37 -0.17 24.26
N ASP A 28 -2.61 0.96 24.90
CA ASP A 28 -3.15 2.14 24.23
C ASP A 28 -2.09 2.84 23.38
N PRO A 29 -2.48 3.65 22.39
CA PRO A 29 -1.55 4.48 21.64
C PRO A 29 -0.72 5.36 22.58
N THR A 30 0.59 5.41 22.36
CA THR A 30 1.53 6.23 23.14
C THR A 30 1.72 7.63 22.55
N ARG A 31 1.22 7.86 21.34
CA ARG A 31 1.27 9.13 20.61
C ARG A 31 -0.13 9.52 20.14
N GLU A 32 -0.38 10.81 20.07
CA GLU A 32 -1.58 11.34 19.42
C GLU A 32 -1.54 11.08 17.91
N ALA A 33 -2.72 10.95 17.31
CA ALA A 33 -2.85 10.89 15.85
C ALA A 33 -2.32 12.21 15.25
N LEU A 34 -1.51 12.11 14.20
CA LEU A 34 -1.03 13.28 13.48
C LEU A 34 -2.14 13.88 12.60
N ASP A 35 -2.17 15.21 12.55
CA ASP A 35 -3.01 15.92 11.60
C ASP A 35 -2.39 15.82 10.20
N PRO A 36 -3.13 15.36 9.17
CA PRO A 36 -2.62 15.19 7.80
C PRO A 36 -2.09 16.48 7.19
N VAL A 37 -2.73 17.61 7.49
CA VAL A 37 -2.33 18.94 6.99
C VAL A 37 -0.98 19.36 7.58
N ARG A 38 -0.82 19.18 8.89
CA ARG A 38 0.46 19.42 9.57
C ARG A 38 1.55 18.51 9.01
N THR A 39 1.24 17.25 8.78
CA THR A 39 2.19 16.26 8.25
C THR A 39 2.69 16.66 6.86
N VAL A 40 1.79 17.05 5.95
CA VAL A 40 2.16 17.56 4.62
C VAL A 40 3.12 18.74 4.72
N ASN A 41 2.79 19.74 5.57
CA ASN A 41 3.63 20.92 5.75
C ASN A 41 5.03 20.58 6.30
N GLU A 42 5.11 19.67 7.27
CA GLU A 42 6.39 19.28 7.88
C GLU A 42 7.26 18.44 6.95
N LEU A 43 6.67 17.56 6.14
CA LEU A 43 7.39 16.76 5.14
C LEU A 43 7.89 17.64 3.98
N ALA A 44 7.11 18.59 3.54
CA ALA A 44 7.52 19.55 2.51
C ALA A 44 8.77 20.35 2.92
N LYS A 45 8.83 20.80 4.18
CA LYS A 45 10.03 21.49 4.73
C LYS A 45 11.29 20.62 4.73
N ARG A 46 11.13 19.29 4.69
CA ARG A 46 12.23 18.31 4.69
C ARG A 46 12.59 17.80 3.29
N GLY A 47 12.00 18.38 2.25
CA GLY A 47 12.31 18.04 0.86
C GLY A 47 11.62 16.78 0.35
N ALA A 48 10.57 16.29 1.00
CA ALA A 48 9.76 15.19 0.49
C ALA A 48 9.10 15.57 -0.85
N TYR A 49 9.02 14.62 -1.76
CA TYR A 49 8.31 14.77 -3.03
C TYR A 49 6.80 14.75 -2.85
N GLY A 50 6.30 13.87 -1.97
CA GLY A 50 4.88 13.70 -1.79
C GLY A 50 4.51 12.86 -0.58
N VAL A 51 3.20 12.65 -0.45
CA VAL A 51 2.59 11.77 0.56
C VAL A 51 1.70 10.75 -0.11
N THR A 52 1.48 9.66 0.62
CA THR A 52 0.52 8.61 0.26
C THR A 52 -0.43 8.40 1.44
N PHE A 53 -1.62 7.88 1.20
CA PHE A 53 -2.63 7.80 2.25
C PHE A 53 -3.55 6.59 2.11
N HIS A 54 -4.05 6.09 3.25
CA HIS A 54 -5.31 5.39 3.33
C HIS A 54 -6.44 6.42 3.49
N ASP A 55 -7.64 6.06 3.07
CA ASP A 55 -8.80 6.92 3.27
C ASP A 55 -9.00 7.31 4.74
N ASP A 56 -8.74 6.38 5.68
CA ASP A 56 -8.88 6.63 7.14
C ASP A 56 -7.77 7.55 7.71
N ASP A 57 -6.67 7.77 6.99
CA ASP A 57 -5.64 8.74 7.38
C ASP A 57 -6.15 10.17 7.22
N LEU A 58 -7.12 10.39 6.32
CA LEU A 58 -7.66 11.71 6.00
C LEU A 58 -8.93 12.04 6.78
N PHE A 59 -9.82 11.07 6.95
CA PHE A 59 -11.10 11.26 7.63
C PHE A 59 -11.54 9.98 8.38
N PRO A 60 -12.31 10.10 9.47
CA PRO A 60 -12.74 8.95 10.26
C PRO A 60 -13.55 7.94 9.43
N PHE A 61 -13.41 6.66 9.78
CA PHE A 61 -14.18 5.58 9.15
C PHE A 61 -15.68 5.88 9.24
N ASN A 62 -16.38 5.68 8.11
CA ASN A 62 -17.84 5.89 7.98
C ASN A 62 -18.30 7.35 8.22
N SER A 63 -17.43 8.33 7.95
CA SER A 63 -17.81 9.74 7.94
C SER A 63 -18.91 10.02 6.91
N ASP A 64 -19.80 10.96 7.23
CA ASP A 64 -20.73 11.51 6.25
C ASP A 64 -20.00 12.35 5.17
N ASP A 65 -20.69 12.62 4.08
CA ASP A 65 -20.12 13.30 2.92
C ASP A 65 -19.61 14.72 3.26
N ALA A 66 -20.30 15.46 4.14
CA ALA A 66 -19.91 16.82 4.54
C ALA A 66 -18.63 16.81 5.37
N THR A 67 -18.53 15.90 6.34
CA THR A 67 -17.34 15.69 7.16
C THR A 67 -16.15 15.29 6.29
N ARG A 68 -16.34 14.30 5.41
CA ARG A 68 -15.34 13.85 4.46
C ARG A 68 -14.84 14.99 3.58
N GLN A 69 -15.76 15.74 2.96
CA GLN A 69 -15.40 16.85 2.09
C GLN A 69 -14.59 17.92 2.82
N GLY A 70 -14.98 18.27 4.06
CA GLY A 70 -14.25 19.24 4.87
C GLY A 70 -12.80 18.84 5.17
N HIS A 71 -12.53 17.55 5.38
CA HIS A 71 -11.15 17.04 5.54
C HIS A 71 -10.38 17.07 4.21
N VAL A 72 -11.00 16.62 3.13
CA VAL A 72 -10.41 16.60 1.79
C VAL A 72 -10.03 18.02 1.33
N ASP A 73 -10.89 19.01 1.54
CA ASP A 73 -10.62 20.40 1.16
C ASP A 73 -9.40 20.98 1.89
N LYS A 74 -9.27 20.72 3.19
CA LYS A 74 -8.10 21.13 3.98
C LYS A 74 -6.83 20.46 3.48
N PHE A 75 -6.89 19.17 3.17
CA PHE A 75 -5.76 18.43 2.65
C PHE A 75 -5.33 18.93 1.26
N LYS A 76 -6.29 19.13 0.34
CA LYS A 76 -6.03 19.72 -0.98
C LYS A 76 -5.37 21.10 -0.89
N LYS A 77 -5.83 21.93 0.04
CA LYS A 77 -5.23 23.24 0.29
C LYS A 77 -3.76 23.12 0.71
N ALA A 78 -3.45 22.22 1.65
CA ALA A 78 -2.07 21.99 2.08
C ALA A 78 -1.18 21.47 0.95
N LEU A 79 -1.68 20.56 0.11
CA LEU A 79 -0.96 20.08 -1.07
C LEU A 79 -0.69 21.23 -2.07
N ALA A 80 -1.66 22.09 -2.33
CA ALA A 80 -1.52 23.23 -3.23
C ALA A 80 -0.48 24.27 -2.71
N GLU A 81 -0.51 24.55 -1.40
CA GLU A 81 0.41 25.50 -0.76
C GLU A 81 1.86 25.01 -0.71
N THR A 82 2.06 23.69 -0.59
CA THR A 82 3.39 23.08 -0.45
C THR A 82 3.96 22.55 -1.78
N GLY A 83 3.12 22.35 -2.79
CA GLY A 83 3.50 21.68 -4.03
C GLY A 83 3.68 20.17 -3.93
N MET A 84 3.42 19.58 -2.75
CA MET A 84 3.50 18.14 -2.50
C MET A 84 2.56 17.36 -3.41
N LYS A 85 2.99 16.16 -3.83
CA LYS A 85 2.25 15.28 -4.73
C LYS A 85 1.62 14.12 -3.97
N VAL A 86 0.60 13.52 -4.58
CA VAL A 86 -0.02 12.26 -4.13
C VAL A 86 0.11 11.24 -5.25
N PRO A 87 1.25 10.57 -5.39
CA PRO A 87 1.45 9.63 -6.51
C PRO A 87 0.72 8.30 -6.31
N MET A 88 0.39 7.95 -5.06
CA MET A 88 -0.26 6.69 -4.70
C MET A 88 -1.29 6.91 -3.60
N ALA A 89 -2.37 6.14 -3.65
CA ALA A 89 -3.36 6.01 -2.60
C ALA A 89 -3.70 4.53 -2.37
N THR A 90 -4.31 4.25 -1.23
CA THR A 90 -4.81 2.92 -0.86
C THR A 90 -6.05 3.03 0.02
N THR A 91 -6.76 1.94 0.25
CA THR A 91 -7.93 1.90 1.14
C THR A 91 -7.65 1.01 2.34
N ASN A 92 -7.95 1.49 3.53
CA ASN A 92 -7.90 0.66 4.72
C ASN A 92 -9.06 -0.36 4.72
N LEU A 93 -8.73 -1.61 4.44
CA LEU A 93 -9.64 -2.77 4.47
C LEU A 93 -9.26 -3.77 5.57
N PHE A 94 -8.57 -3.33 6.63
CA PHE A 94 -8.00 -4.24 7.63
C PHE A 94 -8.15 -3.76 9.08
N SER A 95 -8.12 -2.47 9.38
CA SER A 95 -8.14 -1.98 10.77
C SER A 95 -9.51 -2.12 11.42
N HIS A 96 -10.59 -1.81 10.69
CA HIS A 96 -11.93 -1.86 11.26
C HIS A 96 -12.40 -3.32 11.46
N PRO A 97 -13.03 -3.68 12.60
CA PRO A 97 -13.48 -5.05 12.90
C PRO A 97 -14.43 -5.67 11.85
N VAL A 98 -15.10 -4.88 11.02
CA VAL A 98 -15.92 -5.39 9.92
C VAL A 98 -15.12 -6.27 8.96
N PHE A 99 -13.82 -6.02 8.81
CA PHE A 99 -12.91 -6.75 7.92
C PHE A 99 -12.16 -7.90 8.61
N LYS A 100 -12.51 -8.27 9.84
CA LYS A 100 -11.80 -9.31 10.61
C LYS A 100 -11.68 -10.66 9.89
N ASP A 101 -12.63 -10.99 8.99
CA ASP A 101 -12.62 -12.20 8.16
C ASP A 101 -12.19 -11.93 6.71
N GLY A 102 -11.45 -10.88 6.47
CA GLY A 102 -11.12 -10.40 5.14
C GLY A 102 -12.13 -9.38 4.60
N ALA A 103 -11.74 -8.69 3.57
CA ALA A 103 -12.58 -7.75 2.83
C ALA A 103 -13.08 -8.39 1.53
N PHE A 104 -12.21 -8.55 0.54
CA PHE A 104 -12.57 -9.19 -0.74
C PHE A 104 -12.78 -10.69 -0.61
N THR A 105 -12.09 -11.37 0.32
CA THR A 105 -12.21 -12.80 0.52
C THR A 105 -13.19 -13.19 1.65
N SER A 106 -13.83 -12.21 2.30
CA SER A 106 -14.77 -12.47 3.40
C SER A 106 -15.82 -13.52 3.00
N ASN A 107 -16.16 -14.42 3.95
CA ASN A 107 -17.27 -15.35 3.76
C ASN A 107 -18.64 -14.62 3.67
N ASN A 108 -18.74 -13.42 4.22
CA ASN A 108 -19.93 -12.59 4.14
C ASN A 108 -19.94 -11.76 2.85
N ARG A 109 -20.92 -12.01 1.97
CA ARG A 109 -21.10 -11.30 0.70
C ARG A 109 -21.29 -9.79 0.87
N ASP A 110 -21.99 -9.36 1.91
CA ASP A 110 -22.27 -7.92 2.10
C ASP A 110 -21.00 -7.17 2.48
N ILE A 111 -20.10 -7.80 3.24
CA ILE A 111 -18.77 -7.24 3.55
C ILE A 111 -17.94 -7.12 2.26
N ARG A 112 -17.95 -8.13 1.39
CA ARG A 112 -17.24 -8.04 0.09
C ARG A 112 -17.75 -6.88 -0.76
N ARG A 113 -19.06 -6.73 -0.86
CA ARG A 113 -19.69 -5.61 -1.60
C ARG A 113 -19.40 -4.26 -0.98
N PHE A 114 -19.40 -4.18 0.34
CA PHE A 114 -19.02 -2.96 1.06
C PHE A 114 -17.56 -2.59 0.78
N ALA A 115 -16.64 -3.54 0.86
CA ALA A 115 -15.22 -3.35 0.58
C ALA A 115 -15.00 -2.81 -0.85
N ILE A 116 -15.61 -3.43 -1.85
CA ILE A 116 -15.51 -2.99 -3.25
C ILE A 116 -16.01 -1.55 -3.41
N ARG A 117 -17.17 -1.20 -2.84
CA ARG A 117 -17.70 0.18 -2.90
C ARG A 117 -16.79 1.18 -2.19
N LYS A 118 -16.24 0.81 -1.01
CA LYS A 118 -15.28 1.65 -0.26
C LYS A 118 -14.06 1.96 -1.14
N VAL A 119 -13.52 0.96 -1.82
CA VAL A 119 -12.39 1.12 -2.75
C VAL A 119 -12.77 2.01 -3.92
N MET A 120 -13.90 1.78 -4.59
CA MET A 120 -14.36 2.62 -5.70
C MET A 120 -14.44 4.10 -5.31
N THR A 121 -15.04 4.38 -4.15
CA THR A 121 -15.15 5.76 -3.63
C THR A 121 -13.77 6.39 -3.37
N ASN A 122 -12.83 5.61 -2.86
CA ASN A 122 -11.48 6.12 -2.60
C ASN A 122 -10.63 6.22 -3.88
N ILE A 123 -10.88 5.40 -4.89
CA ILE A 123 -10.27 5.57 -6.23
C ILE A 123 -10.66 6.92 -6.83
N GLU A 124 -11.93 7.34 -6.72
CA GLU A 124 -12.39 8.64 -7.20
C GLU A 124 -11.61 9.78 -6.52
N LEU A 125 -11.44 9.72 -5.19
CA LEU A 125 -10.62 10.67 -4.44
C LEU A 125 -9.14 10.61 -4.85
N ALA A 126 -8.59 9.42 -5.02
CA ALA A 126 -7.20 9.24 -5.45
C ALA A 126 -6.92 9.90 -6.80
N VAL A 127 -7.83 9.71 -7.76
CA VAL A 127 -7.76 10.35 -9.09
C VAL A 127 -7.88 11.86 -8.98
N GLU A 128 -8.81 12.37 -8.15
CA GLU A 128 -8.96 13.81 -7.89
C GLU A 128 -7.69 14.44 -7.32
N LEU A 129 -6.96 13.70 -6.46
CA LEU A 129 -5.70 14.15 -5.86
C LEU A 129 -4.47 13.92 -6.76
N GLY A 130 -4.66 13.33 -7.95
CA GLY A 130 -3.62 13.13 -8.95
C GLY A 130 -2.82 11.84 -8.82
N ALA A 131 -3.31 10.87 -8.03
CA ALA A 131 -2.68 9.56 -7.93
C ALA A 131 -2.77 8.78 -9.25
N HIS A 132 -1.69 8.12 -9.59
CA HIS A 132 -1.61 7.24 -10.76
C HIS A 132 -1.44 5.76 -10.41
N THR A 133 -1.18 5.45 -9.14
CA THR A 133 -1.07 4.10 -8.60
C THR A 133 -2.04 3.93 -7.43
N TYR A 134 -2.71 2.80 -7.39
CA TYR A 134 -3.61 2.42 -6.30
C TYR A 134 -3.12 1.11 -5.69
N VAL A 135 -2.52 1.20 -4.51
CA VAL A 135 -1.98 0.01 -3.83
C VAL A 135 -3.12 -0.77 -3.17
N CYS A 136 -3.03 -2.08 -3.25
CA CYS A 136 -3.93 -3.02 -2.62
C CYS A 136 -3.13 -3.97 -1.72
N TRP A 137 -3.13 -3.67 -0.41
CA TRP A 137 -2.58 -4.54 0.60
C TRP A 137 -3.67 -5.43 1.20
N GLY A 138 -3.43 -6.75 1.16
CA GLY A 138 -4.39 -7.75 1.58
C GLY A 138 -4.24 -8.21 3.03
N GLY A 139 -3.95 -7.32 3.98
CA GLY A 139 -3.60 -7.68 5.36
C GLY A 139 -4.60 -8.56 6.12
N ARG A 140 -5.89 -8.53 5.75
CA ARG A 140 -6.91 -9.45 6.31
C ARG A 140 -7.34 -10.55 5.35
N GLU A 141 -6.79 -10.59 4.15
CA GLU A 141 -7.13 -11.57 3.13
C GLU A 141 -6.34 -12.87 3.37
N GLY A 142 -6.79 -13.66 4.33
CA GLY A 142 -6.12 -14.87 4.77
C GLY A 142 -6.85 -15.59 5.87
N ALA A 143 -6.18 -16.52 6.55
CA ALA A 143 -6.72 -17.29 7.66
C ALA A 143 -5.61 -17.73 8.63
N GLU A 144 -5.99 -18.09 9.85
CA GLU A 144 -5.14 -18.78 10.82
C GLU A 144 -5.22 -20.30 10.65
N THR A 145 -6.27 -20.78 9.98
CA THR A 145 -6.53 -22.20 9.73
C THR A 145 -7.50 -22.35 8.56
N ASP A 146 -7.26 -23.31 7.70
CA ASP A 146 -8.04 -23.53 6.47
C ASP A 146 -9.46 -24.06 6.71
N ILE A 147 -9.79 -24.47 7.95
CA ILE A 147 -11.14 -24.96 8.29
C ILE A 147 -12.23 -23.89 8.10
N GLY A 148 -11.87 -22.63 8.27
CA GLY A 148 -12.82 -21.51 8.22
C GLY A 148 -12.94 -20.81 6.87
N LYS A 149 -12.04 -21.12 5.92
CA LYS A 149 -11.99 -20.45 4.62
C LYS A 149 -11.36 -21.32 3.54
N ASP A 150 -12.13 -21.63 2.52
CA ASP A 150 -11.64 -22.35 1.35
C ASP A 150 -10.71 -21.43 0.53
N PRO A 151 -9.44 -21.76 0.33
CA PRO A 151 -8.47 -20.91 -0.35
C PRO A 151 -8.77 -20.74 -1.84
N VAL A 152 -9.36 -21.72 -2.51
CA VAL A 152 -9.74 -21.60 -3.92
C VAL A 152 -10.88 -20.59 -4.07
N VAL A 153 -11.93 -20.74 -3.26
CA VAL A 153 -13.06 -19.81 -3.25
C VAL A 153 -12.63 -18.40 -2.84
N ALA A 154 -11.69 -18.30 -1.90
CA ALA A 154 -11.14 -16.99 -1.50
C ALA A 154 -10.42 -16.28 -2.66
N LEU A 155 -9.58 -17.00 -3.41
CA LEU A 155 -8.90 -16.46 -4.59
C LEU A 155 -9.88 -16.12 -5.73
N GLU A 156 -10.95 -16.92 -5.93
CA GLU A 156 -12.01 -16.57 -6.89
C GLU A 156 -12.72 -15.28 -6.52
N ARG A 157 -13.06 -15.09 -5.26
CA ARG A 157 -13.67 -13.84 -4.74
C ARG A 157 -12.74 -12.63 -4.90
N MET A 158 -11.46 -12.82 -4.64
CA MET A 158 -10.46 -11.77 -4.85
C MET A 158 -10.35 -11.42 -6.34
N ARG A 159 -10.32 -12.41 -7.23
CA ARG A 159 -10.33 -12.20 -8.69
C ARG A 159 -11.57 -11.44 -9.14
N GLU A 160 -12.77 -11.82 -8.66
CA GLU A 160 -14.01 -11.10 -8.93
C GLU A 160 -13.90 -9.63 -8.52
N ALA A 161 -13.37 -9.35 -7.31
CA ALA A 161 -13.21 -7.98 -6.83
C ALA A 161 -12.27 -7.16 -7.73
N PHE A 162 -11.10 -7.69 -8.09
CA PHE A 162 -10.16 -7.00 -8.97
C PHE A 162 -10.71 -6.79 -10.38
N ASN A 163 -11.46 -7.74 -10.94
CA ASN A 163 -12.11 -7.60 -12.24
C ASN A 163 -13.16 -6.50 -12.21
N ILE A 164 -13.99 -6.43 -11.15
CA ILE A 164 -14.98 -5.36 -10.96
C ILE A 164 -14.27 -3.99 -10.85
N LEU A 165 -13.20 -3.88 -10.05
CA LEU A 165 -12.45 -2.64 -9.89
C LEU A 165 -11.73 -2.22 -11.18
N GLY A 166 -11.15 -3.18 -11.91
CA GLY A 166 -10.54 -2.94 -13.22
C GLY A 166 -11.55 -2.41 -14.23
N GLN A 167 -12.72 -3.04 -14.33
CA GLN A 167 -13.80 -2.57 -15.21
C GLN A 167 -14.30 -1.18 -14.80
N PHE A 168 -14.44 -0.90 -13.49
CA PHE A 168 -14.82 0.43 -12.99
C PHE A 168 -13.83 1.52 -13.44
N VAL A 169 -12.53 1.27 -13.35
CA VAL A 169 -11.51 2.22 -13.79
C VAL A 169 -11.58 2.47 -15.30
N ILE A 170 -11.84 1.42 -16.09
CA ILE A 170 -12.03 1.51 -17.55
C ILE A 170 -13.27 2.33 -17.88
N ASP A 171 -14.41 2.02 -17.28
CA ASP A 171 -15.69 2.67 -17.54
C ASP A 171 -15.64 4.18 -17.20
N LYS A 172 -14.91 4.54 -16.16
CA LYS A 172 -14.68 5.94 -15.76
C LYS A 172 -13.61 6.65 -16.59
N GLY A 173 -12.84 5.92 -17.39
CA GLY A 173 -11.72 6.47 -18.16
C GLY A 173 -10.55 6.95 -17.31
N TYR A 174 -10.41 6.45 -16.08
CA TYR A 174 -9.34 6.82 -15.15
C TYR A 174 -7.99 6.26 -15.60
N LYS A 175 -6.91 7.01 -15.35
CA LYS A 175 -5.54 6.61 -15.71
C LYS A 175 -4.76 6.03 -14.53
N ILE A 176 -5.46 5.50 -13.54
CA ILE A 176 -4.89 4.86 -12.36
C ILE A 176 -4.70 3.36 -12.62
N LYS A 177 -3.65 2.79 -12.04
CA LYS A 177 -3.34 1.35 -12.09
C LYS A 177 -3.28 0.78 -10.69
N PHE A 178 -3.64 -0.47 -10.56
CA PHE A 178 -3.54 -1.20 -9.28
C PHE A 178 -2.15 -1.78 -9.08
N ALA A 179 -1.66 -1.76 -7.84
CA ALA A 179 -0.43 -2.41 -7.45
C ALA A 179 -0.69 -3.31 -6.23
N MET A 180 -0.54 -4.61 -6.41
CA MET A 180 -0.69 -5.58 -5.31
C MET A 180 0.55 -5.54 -4.43
N GLU A 181 0.32 -5.56 -3.12
CA GLU A 181 1.37 -5.62 -2.11
C GLU A 181 1.35 -6.99 -1.42
N PRO A 182 2.22 -7.93 -1.85
CA PRO A 182 2.30 -9.25 -1.25
C PRO A 182 2.83 -9.20 0.18
N LYS A 183 2.28 -10.04 1.07
CA LYS A 183 2.78 -10.25 2.43
C LYS A 183 2.48 -11.68 2.86
N PRO A 184 3.43 -12.40 3.49
CA PRO A 184 3.21 -13.81 3.82
C PRO A 184 2.27 -14.01 5.00
N ASN A 185 2.34 -13.19 6.02
CA ASN A 185 1.58 -13.29 7.27
C ASN A 185 1.48 -11.92 7.95
N GLU A 186 0.77 -11.88 9.09
CA GLU A 186 0.56 -10.69 9.92
C GLU A 186 -0.25 -9.59 9.20
N PRO A 187 -1.45 -9.26 9.75
CA PRO A 187 -2.02 -9.71 11.02
C PRO A 187 -2.72 -11.08 11.00
N ARG A 188 -2.81 -11.74 9.82
CA ARG A 188 -3.31 -13.12 9.72
C ARG A 188 -2.15 -14.10 9.84
N GLY A 189 -2.43 -15.33 10.27
CA GLY A 189 -1.44 -16.41 10.31
C GLY A 189 -0.83 -16.68 8.95
N ASP A 190 -1.70 -16.80 7.93
CA ASP A 190 -1.33 -16.92 6.53
C ASP A 190 -2.15 -15.95 5.68
N ILE A 191 -1.50 -15.18 4.81
CA ILE A 191 -2.15 -14.22 3.90
C ILE A 191 -2.09 -14.80 2.47
N PHE A 192 -3.19 -14.64 1.73
CA PHE A 192 -3.22 -15.01 0.32
C PHE A 192 -2.28 -14.11 -0.51
N LEU A 193 -1.66 -14.71 -1.53
CA LEU A 193 -0.66 -14.05 -2.38
C LEU A 193 0.58 -13.59 -1.58
N PRO A 194 1.24 -14.52 -0.87
CA PRO A 194 2.26 -14.20 0.13
C PRO A 194 3.56 -13.62 -0.43
N THR A 195 3.83 -13.75 -1.74
CA THR A 195 5.08 -13.33 -2.37
C THR A 195 4.82 -12.71 -3.75
N ILE A 196 5.82 -12.04 -4.29
CA ILE A 196 5.83 -11.49 -5.66
C ILE A 196 5.41 -12.55 -6.69
N GLY A 197 5.94 -13.77 -6.58
CA GLY A 197 5.61 -14.85 -7.53
C GLY A 197 4.14 -15.27 -7.49
N HIS A 198 3.56 -15.40 -6.31
CA HIS A 198 2.13 -15.71 -6.16
C HIS A 198 1.24 -14.58 -6.71
N ALA A 199 1.59 -13.33 -6.43
CA ALA A 199 0.85 -12.19 -6.96
C ALA A 199 0.94 -12.10 -8.49
N LEU A 200 2.10 -12.37 -9.10
CA LEU A 200 2.25 -12.42 -10.56
C LEU A 200 1.39 -13.52 -11.19
N ALA A 201 1.35 -14.72 -10.59
CA ALA A 201 0.49 -15.81 -11.06
C ALA A 201 -1.00 -15.40 -10.99
N PHE A 202 -1.41 -14.76 -9.90
CA PHE A 202 -2.79 -14.28 -9.74
C PHE A 202 -3.13 -13.16 -10.74
N ILE A 203 -2.25 -12.17 -10.95
CA ILE A 203 -2.45 -11.09 -11.92
C ILE A 203 -2.72 -11.64 -13.31
N ASN A 204 -2.04 -12.71 -13.72
CA ASN A 204 -2.25 -13.35 -15.01
C ASN A 204 -3.65 -14.01 -15.15
N SER A 205 -4.37 -14.21 -14.07
CA SER A 205 -5.74 -14.76 -14.08
C SER A 205 -6.84 -13.70 -14.20
N LEU A 206 -6.48 -12.41 -14.16
CA LEU A 206 -7.43 -11.29 -14.24
C LEU A 206 -7.88 -11.01 -15.66
N ASP A 207 -9.07 -10.40 -15.82
CA ASP A 207 -9.60 -10.01 -17.11
C ASP A 207 -8.81 -8.86 -17.75
N HIS A 208 -8.24 -7.97 -16.91
CA HIS A 208 -7.42 -6.82 -17.29
C HIS A 208 -6.05 -6.84 -16.58
N PRO A 209 -5.20 -7.82 -16.87
CA PRO A 209 -3.90 -7.96 -16.19
C PRO A 209 -2.96 -6.78 -16.44
N GLU A 210 -3.13 -6.02 -17.52
CA GLU A 210 -2.33 -4.83 -17.84
C GLU A 210 -2.57 -3.66 -16.87
N LEU A 211 -3.71 -3.63 -16.20
CA LEU A 211 -4.05 -2.63 -15.19
C LEU A 211 -3.46 -2.96 -13.82
N VAL A 212 -2.98 -4.18 -13.59
CA VAL A 212 -2.52 -4.64 -12.28
C VAL A 212 -1.05 -5.01 -12.33
N GLY A 213 -0.28 -4.48 -11.40
CA GLY A 213 1.11 -4.77 -11.16
C GLY A 213 1.38 -4.99 -9.69
N LEU A 214 2.60 -4.68 -9.27
CA LEU A 214 3.11 -4.97 -7.93
C LEU A 214 3.56 -3.69 -7.23
N ASN A 215 3.37 -3.68 -5.91
CA ASN A 215 4.01 -2.82 -4.93
C ASN A 215 4.76 -3.69 -3.92
N PRO A 216 5.93 -4.25 -4.27
CA PRO A 216 6.67 -5.06 -3.32
C PRO A 216 7.22 -4.22 -2.17
N GLU A 217 7.21 -4.80 -0.97
CA GLU A 217 7.87 -4.25 0.21
C GLU A 217 9.04 -5.13 0.63
N VAL A 218 10.17 -4.48 0.99
CA VAL A 218 11.41 -5.19 1.37
C VAL A 218 11.15 -6.16 2.52
N GLY A 219 10.48 -5.69 3.58
CA GLY A 219 10.19 -6.49 4.76
C GLY A 219 9.36 -7.73 4.45
N HIS A 220 8.37 -7.61 3.61
CA HIS A 220 7.43 -8.69 3.32
C HIS A 220 8.10 -9.90 2.64
N GLU A 221 8.94 -9.68 1.63
CA GLU A 221 9.67 -10.77 0.99
C GLU A 221 10.72 -11.39 1.94
N GLN A 222 11.35 -10.58 2.80
CA GLN A 222 12.28 -11.08 3.83
C GLN A 222 11.55 -11.88 4.91
N MET A 223 10.32 -11.51 5.29
CA MET A 223 9.47 -12.31 6.18
C MET A 223 9.16 -13.69 5.58
N ALA A 224 9.03 -13.78 4.25
CA ALA A 224 8.88 -15.05 3.53
C ALA A 224 10.20 -15.83 3.38
N GLY A 225 11.32 -15.32 3.91
CA GLY A 225 12.64 -15.95 3.79
C GLY A 225 13.26 -15.83 2.39
N LEU A 226 12.81 -14.89 1.57
CA LEU A 226 13.23 -14.73 0.19
C LEU A 226 14.23 -13.59 0.01
N ASN A 227 14.96 -13.63 -1.12
CA ASN A 227 15.83 -12.56 -1.54
C ASN A 227 15.02 -11.47 -2.26
N PHE A 228 14.88 -10.30 -1.63
CA PHE A 228 14.08 -9.21 -2.17
C PHE A 228 14.59 -8.70 -3.53
N VAL A 229 15.91 -8.64 -3.73
CA VAL A 229 16.50 -8.19 -5.02
C VAL A 229 16.09 -9.12 -6.17
N HIS A 230 16.03 -10.44 -5.91
CA HIS A 230 15.55 -11.40 -6.90
C HIS A 230 14.06 -11.22 -7.18
N GLY A 231 13.25 -10.95 -6.14
CA GLY A 231 11.82 -10.66 -6.30
C GLY A 231 11.58 -9.42 -7.17
N ILE A 232 12.32 -8.34 -6.91
CA ILE A 232 12.26 -7.12 -7.74
C ILE A 232 12.72 -7.40 -9.18
N GLY A 233 13.79 -8.20 -9.35
CA GLY A 233 14.22 -8.64 -10.68
C GLY A 233 13.11 -9.36 -11.44
N GLN A 234 12.32 -10.22 -10.76
CA GLN A 234 11.16 -10.89 -11.34
C GLN A 234 10.05 -9.90 -11.70
N ALA A 235 9.74 -8.93 -10.82
CA ALA A 235 8.76 -7.89 -11.10
C ALA A 235 9.13 -7.01 -12.31
N LEU A 236 10.40 -6.65 -12.43
CA LEU A 236 10.96 -5.91 -13.59
C LEU A 236 10.90 -6.74 -14.87
N PHE A 237 11.29 -8.02 -14.81
CA PHE A 237 11.23 -8.95 -15.96
C PHE A 237 9.82 -9.05 -16.55
N HIS A 238 8.79 -9.11 -15.69
CA HIS A 238 7.39 -9.14 -16.10
C HIS A 238 6.81 -7.75 -16.41
N LYS A 239 7.58 -6.67 -16.27
CA LYS A 239 7.13 -5.26 -16.44
C LYS A 239 5.95 -4.92 -15.52
N LYS A 240 5.98 -5.45 -14.30
CA LYS A 240 4.91 -5.34 -13.30
C LYS A 240 5.32 -4.57 -12.05
N LEU A 241 6.51 -4.00 -11.99
CA LEU A 241 6.93 -3.12 -10.89
C LEU A 241 6.29 -1.74 -11.09
N PHE A 242 5.15 -1.47 -10.43
CA PHE A 242 4.44 -0.20 -10.56
C PHE A 242 4.76 0.77 -9.43
N HIS A 243 5.09 0.24 -8.27
CA HIS A 243 5.48 0.98 -7.09
C HIS A 243 6.43 0.15 -6.24
N ILE A 244 7.07 0.71 -5.22
CA ILE A 244 7.96 -0.01 -4.32
C ILE A 244 7.96 0.64 -2.94
N ASP A 245 7.89 -0.19 -1.89
CA ASP A 245 8.01 0.23 -0.51
C ASP A 245 9.38 -0.14 0.05
N LEU A 246 10.14 0.88 0.48
CA LEU A 246 11.50 0.75 0.97
C LEU A 246 11.52 0.83 2.50
N ASN A 247 11.74 -0.31 3.13
CA ASN A 247 11.97 -0.44 4.57
C ASN A 247 13.14 -1.40 4.85
N GLY A 248 13.34 -1.75 6.12
CA GLY A 248 14.29 -2.76 6.56
C GLY A 248 13.62 -3.79 7.44
N GLN A 249 14.18 -5.00 7.46
CA GLN A 249 13.64 -6.15 8.19
C GLN A 249 14.76 -7.04 8.71
N HIS A 250 14.58 -7.62 9.89
CA HIS A 250 15.45 -8.66 10.45
C HIS A 250 14.69 -9.99 10.56
N GLY A 251 14.90 -10.89 9.61
CA GLY A 251 14.33 -12.24 9.63
C GLY A 251 12.80 -12.28 9.45
N PRO A 252 12.15 -13.42 9.76
CA PRO A 252 10.77 -13.66 9.38
C PRO A 252 9.72 -13.19 10.39
N LYS A 253 10.13 -12.73 11.57
CA LYS A 253 9.21 -12.40 12.67
C LYS A 253 8.90 -10.92 12.71
N TYR A 254 7.60 -10.61 12.71
CA TYR A 254 7.04 -9.26 12.78
C TYR A 254 7.47 -8.37 11.62
N ASP A 255 6.55 -7.61 11.13
CA ASP A 255 6.81 -6.52 10.20
C ASP A 255 7.39 -5.34 10.97
N GLN A 256 8.71 -5.17 10.89
CA GLN A 256 9.42 -4.21 11.73
C GLN A 256 9.46 -2.81 11.15
N ASP A 257 9.25 -2.69 9.84
CA ASP A 257 9.28 -1.40 9.14
C ASP A 257 10.49 -0.52 9.50
N LEU A 258 11.67 -1.13 9.65
CA LEU A 258 12.89 -0.40 9.93
C LEU A 258 13.23 0.55 8.78
N VAL A 259 14.03 1.57 9.06
CA VAL A 259 14.57 2.45 8.01
C VAL A 259 15.29 1.62 6.95
N PHE A 260 15.10 1.95 5.68
CA PHE A 260 15.75 1.28 4.56
C PHE A 260 17.27 1.18 4.74
N GLY A 261 17.81 -0.01 4.57
CA GLY A 261 19.21 -0.34 4.82
C GLY A 261 19.52 -0.77 6.27
N HIS A 262 18.61 -0.63 7.22
CA HIS A 262 18.84 -1.03 8.61
C HIS A 262 18.81 -2.54 8.84
N GLY A 263 18.06 -3.30 8.06
CA GLY A 263 18.01 -4.76 8.18
C GLY A 263 19.22 -5.42 7.53
N ASP A 264 19.47 -5.11 6.26
CA ASP A 264 20.54 -5.64 5.44
C ASP A 264 21.03 -4.56 4.47
N LEU A 265 22.10 -3.87 4.87
CA LEU A 265 22.69 -2.79 4.07
C LEU A 265 23.20 -3.28 2.71
N LYS A 266 23.72 -4.51 2.65
CA LYS A 266 24.28 -5.07 1.41
C LYS A 266 23.16 -5.37 0.40
N SER A 267 22.07 -5.96 0.84
CA SER A 267 20.89 -6.17 -0.01
C SER A 267 20.24 -4.85 -0.43
N ALA A 268 20.20 -3.85 0.45
CA ALA A 268 19.73 -2.51 0.11
C ALA A 268 20.58 -1.86 -0.99
N PHE A 269 21.89 -1.99 -0.92
CA PHE A 269 22.79 -1.53 -1.98
C PHE A 269 22.51 -2.20 -3.34
N PHE A 270 22.40 -3.54 -3.35
CA PHE A 270 22.11 -4.26 -4.60
C PHE A 270 20.72 -3.98 -5.15
N LEU A 271 19.75 -3.66 -4.29
CA LEU A 271 18.44 -3.22 -4.74
C LEU A 271 18.52 -1.88 -5.49
N VAL A 272 19.21 -0.89 -4.92
CA VAL A 272 19.39 0.42 -5.57
C VAL A 272 20.12 0.26 -6.90
N ASP A 273 21.22 -0.51 -6.92
CA ASP A 273 21.98 -0.81 -8.15
C ASP A 273 21.10 -1.49 -9.21
N LEU A 274 20.21 -2.41 -8.82
CA LEU A 274 19.26 -3.04 -9.74
C LEU A 274 18.27 -2.02 -10.32
N LEU A 275 17.67 -1.18 -9.47
CA LEU A 275 16.70 -0.17 -9.88
C LEU A 275 17.35 0.85 -10.84
N ASP A 276 18.58 1.27 -10.58
CA ASP A 276 19.34 2.19 -11.44
C ASP A 276 19.67 1.55 -12.80
N ARG A 277 20.16 0.31 -12.82
CA ARG A 277 20.46 -0.41 -14.06
C ARG A 277 19.23 -0.60 -14.97
N TYR A 278 18.05 -0.71 -14.40
CA TYR A 278 16.79 -0.87 -15.13
C TYR A 278 15.99 0.42 -15.27
N ASN A 279 16.60 1.58 -14.93
CA ASN A 279 16.01 2.91 -15.05
C ASN A 279 14.61 3.01 -14.41
N TYR A 280 14.48 2.53 -13.17
CA TYR A 280 13.23 2.66 -12.44
C TYR A 280 13.00 4.11 -12.02
N GLU A 281 12.05 4.79 -12.66
CA GLU A 281 11.71 6.20 -12.41
C GLU A 281 10.50 6.40 -11.50
N GLY A 282 9.87 5.32 -11.04
CA GLY A 282 8.70 5.37 -10.18
C GLY A 282 8.98 6.01 -8.82
N PRO A 283 7.95 6.54 -8.15
CA PRO A 283 8.08 6.99 -6.77
C PRO A 283 8.42 5.82 -5.85
N LYS A 284 9.11 6.13 -4.74
CA LYS A 284 9.54 5.18 -3.73
C LYS A 284 8.96 5.63 -2.39
N ILE A 285 8.22 4.77 -1.69
CA ILE A 285 7.85 5.08 -0.31
C ILE A 285 9.05 4.78 0.59
N GLY A 286 9.48 5.80 1.33
CA GLY A 286 10.32 5.62 2.48
C GLY A 286 9.43 5.25 3.67
N ARG A 287 9.60 4.07 4.23
CA ARG A 287 9.01 3.68 5.52
C ARG A 287 10.06 3.78 6.61
N ALA A 288 9.70 4.37 7.71
CA ALA A 288 10.43 4.32 8.95
C ALA A 288 9.42 4.48 10.09
N HIS A 289 9.27 3.45 10.90
CA HIS A 289 8.75 3.63 12.24
C HIS A 289 9.91 4.12 13.13
N VAL A 290 9.85 5.36 13.55
CA VAL A 290 10.80 5.93 14.51
C VAL A 290 10.12 6.07 15.85
#